data_48f65b930ece30abc81e11372c24ba9c
#
_entry.id   48f65b930ece30abc81e11372c24ba9c
#
_cell.length_a   1.000
_cell.length_b   1.000
_cell.length_c   1.000
_cell.angle_alpha   90.00
_cell.angle_beta   90.00
_cell.angle_gamma   90.00
#
_symmetry.space_group_name_H-M   'P 1'
#
loop_
_entity.id
_entity.type
_entity.pdbx_description
1 polymer ?
#
loop_
_entity_poly.entity_id
_entity_poly.type
_entity_poly.pdbx_seq_one_letter_code
_entity_poly.pdbx_strand_id
1 'polypeptide(L)'
;MPSVANLPIEQIRQTVHPTADQEAALDDLKSASSQASDIIKSACPSSVPLTPIGRLDAAEQRVDATIKALGFIRSALSKFYDSLSDEQKHRFNTMDDSTERTRSAGDMAVICSQQAGSFIELPVQRIEQIVQPTAQQRSTFDNLKNATQNAADQLRSSCPSAVPLSPVARVDMVATRLRAVADAIKSIRPALENFYASLNDEQKARFNMMGPTPQRG
;
A
#
# COMPACT_ATOMS: atom_id res chain seq x y z
N MET A 1 4.16 11.00 1.16
CA MET A 1 3.94 10.28 -0.12
C MET A 1 2.99 11.12 -0.96
N PRO A 2 3.30 11.42 -2.23
CA PRO A 2 2.29 11.99 -3.12
C PRO A 2 1.10 11.03 -3.12
N SER A 3 -0.10 11.57 -2.94
CA SER A 3 -1.32 10.76 -2.94
C SER A 3 -1.45 10.10 -4.31
N VAL A 4 -1.51 8.76 -4.36
CA VAL A 4 -1.71 7.98 -5.60
C VAL A 4 -2.96 8.45 -6.37
N ALA A 5 -3.85 9.18 -5.70
CA ALA A 5 -5.06 9.75 -6.26
C ALA A 5 -4.91 11.18 -6.80
N ASN A 6 -3.78 11.86 -6.61
CA ASN A 6 -3.56 13.21 -7.13
C ASN A 6 -2.62 13.17 -8.35
N LEU A 7 -3.20 12.86 -9.50
CA LEU A 7 -2.47 12.90 -10.77
C LEU A 7 -2.18 14.36 -11.17
N PRO A 8 -0.97 14.67 -11.66
CA PRO A 8 -0.59 16.01 -12.13
C PRO A 8 -1.17 16.29 -13.52
N ILE A 9 -2.50 16.39 -13.63
CA ILE A 9 -3.22 16.50 -14.92
C ILE A 9 -2.70 17.66 -15.77
N GLU A 10 -2.42 18.80 -15.16
CA GLU A 10 -1.94 19.98 -15.88
C GLU A 10 -0.53 19.77 -16.44
N GLN A 11 0.34 19.08 -15.68
CA GLN A 11 1.67 18.70 -16.16
C GLN A 11 1.58 17.68 -17.29
N ILE A 12 0.65 16.71 -17.20
CA ILE A 12 0.39 15.75 -18.29
C ILE A 12 -0.03 16.50 -19.56
N ARG A 13 -0.98 17.45 -19.45
CA ARG A 13 -1.46 18.26 -20.58
C ARG A 13 -0.31 19.02 -21.24
N GLN A 14 0.52 19.68 -20.44
CA GLN A 14 1.67 20.47 -20.92
C GLN A 14 2.75 19.63 -21.57
N THR A 15 2.96 18.39 -21.12
CA THR A 15 4.02 17.52 -21.65
C THR A 15 3.57 16.74 -22.88
N VAL A 16 2.33 16.22 -22.86
CA VAL A 16 1.80 15.34 -23.89
C VAL A 16 1.25 16.14 -25.08
N HIS A 17 0.75 17.36 -24.85
CA HIS A 17 0.04 18.18 -25.86
C HIS A 17 -1.09 17.42 -26.53
N PRO A 18 -2.15 17.01 -25.77
CA PRO A 18 -3.25 16.23 -26.30
C PRO A 18 -4.01 17.00 -27.39
N THR A 19 -4.53 16.28 -28.38
CA THR A 19 -5.46 16.82 -29.37
C THR A 19 -6.84 17.04 -28.76
N ALA A 20 -7.74 17.75 -29.46
CA ALA A 20 -9.12 17.99 -28.98
C ALA A 20 -9.87 16.69 -28.64
N ASP A 21 -9.66 15.63 -29.44
CA ASP A 21 -10.28 14.32 -29.19
C ASP A 21 -9.68 13.59 -27.96
N GLN A 22 -8.39 13.83 -27.69
CA GLN A 22 -7.69 13.24 -26.53
C GLN A 22 -7.98 14.00 -25.23
N GLU A 23 -8.38 15.28 -25.29
CA GLU A 23 -8.75 16.08 -24.10
C GLU A 23 -9.92 15.46 -23.34
N ALA A 24 -10.92 14.90 -24.04
CA ALA A 24 -12.03 14.22 -23.38
C ALA A 24 -11.55 13.01 -22.53
N ALA A 25 -10.61 12.23 -23.04
CA ALA A 25 -10.02 11.11 -22.29
C ALA A 25 -9.14 11.58 -21.11
N LEU A 26 -8.47 12.74 -21.23
CA LEU A 26 -7.73 13.36 -20.15
C LEU A 26 -8.66 13.91 -19.03
N ASP A 27 -9.80 14.46 -19.40
CA ASP A 27 -10.83 14.91 -18.45
C ASP A 27 -11.49 13.71 -17.73
N ASP A 28 -11.70 12.58 -18.43
CA ASP A 28 -12.10 11.31 -17.80
C ASP A 28 -11.07 10.85 -16.77
N LEU A 29 -9.77 10.95 -17.08
CA LEU A 29 -8.70 10.62 -16.15
C LEU A 29 -8.68 11.55 -14.92
N LYS A 30 -8.92 12.84 -15.12
CA LYS A 30 -9.08 13.82 -14.02
C LYS A 30 -10.26 13.45 -13.12
N SER A 31 -11.40 13.09 -13.71
CA SER A 31 -12.60 12.68 -12.98
C SER A 31 -12.35 11.38 -12.19
N ALA A 32 -11.69 10.40 -12.80
CA ALA A 32 -11.29 9.15 -12.14
C ALA A 32 -10.32 9.40 -10.97
N SER A 33 -9.39 10.35 -11.10
CA SER A 33 -8.48 10.77 -10.03
C SER A 33 -9.25 11.37 -8.83
N SER A 34 -10.25 12.21 -9.10
CA SER A 34 -11.11 12.77 -8.06
C SER A 34 -11.91 11.68 -7.33
N GLN A 35 -12.56 10.78 -8.08
CA GLN A 35 -13.30 9.65 -7.51
C GLN A 35 -12.39 8.73 -6.67
N ALA A 36 -11.18 8.45 -7.14
CA ALA A 36 -10.19 7.68 -6.41
C ALA A 36 -9.82 8.33 -5.08
N SER A 37 -9.65 9.67 -5.08
CA SER A 37 -9.40 10.45 -3.87
C SER A 37 -10.54 10.32 -2.84
N ASP A 38 -11.78 10.39 -3.29
CA ASP A 38 -12.96 10.28 -2.43
C ASP A 38 -13.12 8.86 -1.86
N ILE A 39 -12.85 7.81 -2.66
CA ILE A 39 -12.84 6.42 -2.19
C ILE A 39 -11.79 6.23 -1.07
N ILE A 40 -10.58 6.75 -1.25
CA ILE A 40 -9.52 6.62 -0.24
C ILE A 40 -9.87 7.41 1.03
N LYS A 41 -10.40 8.63 0.89
CA LYS A 41 -10.83 9.44 2.03
C LYS A 41 -11.95 8.78 2.83
N SER A 42 -12.93 8.18 2.15
CA SER A 42 -14.06 7.52 2.80
C SER A 42 -13.67 6.26 3.59
N ALA A 43 -12.53 5.65 3.25
CA ALA A 43 -11.98 4.50 3.98
C ALA A 43 -11.13 4.90 5.21
N CYS A 44 -10.94 6.20 5.46
CA CYS A 44 -10.28 6.64 6.69
C CYS A 44 -11.25 6.49 7.86
N PRO A 45 -10.89 5.77 8.94
CA PRO A 45 -11.73 5.63 10.10
C PRO A 45 -11.94 7.00 10.77
N SER A 46 -13.17 7.27 11.24
CA SER A 46 -13.51 8.50 11.97
C SER A 46 -12.83 8.58 13.35
N SER A 47 -12.40 7.44 13.89
CA SER A 47 -11.66 7.33 15.14
C SER A 47 -10.57 6.27 15.03
N VAL A 48 -9.47 6.45 15.77
CA VAL A 48 -8.39 5.45 15.82
C VAL A 48 -8.87 4.21 16.56
N PRO A 49 -8.84 3.01 15.93
CA PRO A 49 -9.24 1.78 16.59
C PRO A 49 -8.34 1.46 17.79
N LEU A 50 -8.97 1.14 18.93
CA LEU A 50 -8.26 0.93 20.19
C LEU A 50 -7.55 -0.42 20.24
N THR A 51 -8.10 -1.46 19.61
CA THR A 51 -7.55 -2.82 19.66
C THR A 51 -6.59 -3.09 18.51
N PRO A 52 -5.60 -4.00 18.67
CA PRO A 52 -4.74 -4.43 17.56
C PRO A 52 -5.53 -5.02 16.38
N ILE A 53 -6.60 -5.78 16.65
CA ILE A 53 -7.48 -6.34 15.63
C ILE A 53 -8.20 -5.21 14.87
N GLY A 54 -8.81 -4.27 15.58
CA GLY A 54 -9.48 -3.12 14.93
C GLY A 54 -8.51 -2.27 14.10
N ARG A 55 -7.25 -2.12 14.53
CA ARG A 55 -6.22 -1.45 13.72
C ARG A 55 -5.87 -2.23 12.45
N LEU A 56 -5.83 -3.57 12.55
CA LEU A 56 -5.63 -4.43 11.38
C LEU A 56 -6.80 -4.32 10.39
N ASP A 57 -8.05 -4.31 10.90
CA ASP A 57 -9.26 -4.10 10.09
C ASP A 57 -9.23 -2.76 9.34
N ALA A 58 -8.86 -1.69 10.04
CA ALA A 58 -8.74 -0.36 9.44
C ALA A 58 -7.63 -0.30 8.38
N ALA A 59 -6.52 -1.03 8.59
CA ALA A 59 -5.45 -1.15 7.60
C ALA A 59 -5.91 -1.91 6.35
N GLU A 60 -6.60 -3.03 6.52
CA GLU A 60 -7.18 -3.82 5.42
C GLU A 60 -8.17 -2.99 4.61
N GLN A 61 -9.14 -2.33 5.25
CA GLN A 61 -10.12 -1.46 4.59
C GLN A 61 -9.45 -0.35 3.76
N ARG A 62 -8.38 0.24 4.29
CA ARG A 62 -7.63 1.28 3.57
C ARG A 62 -6.88 0.73 2.36
N VAL A 63 -6.28 -0.45 2.48
CA VAL A 63 -5.60 -1.12 1.36
C VAL A 63 -6.61 -1.49 0.28
N ASP A 64 -7.75 -2.08 0.64
CA ASP A 64 -8.81 -2.45 -0.30
C ASP A 64 -9.40 -1.22 -1.01
N ALA A 65 -9.64 -0.13 -0.29
CA ALA A 65 -10.08 1.13 -0.88
C ALA A 65 -9.05 1.70 -1.87
N THR A 66 -7.76 1.59 -1.55
CA THR A 66 -6.68 2.05 -2.44
C THR A 66 -6.60 1.18 -3.70
N ILE A 67 -6.74 -0.14 -3.57
CA ILE A 67 -6.79 -1.06 -4.74
C ILE A 67 -7.99 -0.71 -5.63
N LYS A 68 -9.16 -0.48 -5.03
CA LYS A 68 -10.37 -0.06 -5.76
C LYS A 68 -10.16 1.28 -6.48
N ALA A 69 -9.60 2.26 -5.80
CA ALA A 69 -9.28 3.58 -6.36
C ALA A 69 -8.31 3.49 -7.56
N LEU A 70 -7.27 2.66 -7.45
CA LEU A 70 -6.34 2.38 -8.56
C LEU A 70 -7.03 1.75 -9.76
N GLY A 71 -8.06 0.93 -9.56
CA GLY A 71 -8.84 0.36 -10.66
C GLY A 71 -9.53 1.42 -11.52
N PHE A 72 -10.10 2.47 -10.91
CA PHE A 72 -10.69 3.60 -11.63
C PHE A 72 -9.62 4.39 -12.40
N ILE A 73 -8.52 4.73 -11.75
CA ILE A 73 -7.41 5.45 -12.39
C ILE A 73 -6.85 4.63 -13.55
N ARG A 74 -6.60 3.34 -13.35
CA ARG A 74 -6.05 2.46 -14.39
C ARG A 74 -6.91 2.41 -15.63
N SER A 75 -8.22 2.28 -15.47
CA SER A 75 -9.17 2.23 -16.59
C SER A 75 -9.15 3.51 -17.42
N ALA A 76 -9.22 4.68 -16.77
CA ALA A 76 -9.19 5.96 -17.45
C ALA A 76 -7.80 6.26 -18.05
N LEU A 77 -6.73 5.94 -17.31
CA LEU A 77 -5.35 6.11 -17.79
C LEU A 77 -5.05 5.25 -19.02
N SER A 78 -5.54 4.00 -19.05
CA SER A 78 -5.37 3.13 -20.23
C SER A 78 -6.06 3.74 -21.46
N LYS A 79 -7.31 4.18 -21.34
CA LYS A 79 -8.03 4.83 -22.44
C LYS A 79 -7.28 6.06 -22.97
N PHE A 80 -6.82 6.93 -22.07
CA PHE A 80 -6.03 8.09 -22.45
C PHE A 80 -4.73 7.68 -23.14
N TYR A 81 -3.95 6.78 -22.53
CA TYR A 81 -2.67 6.33 -23.05
C TYR A 81 -2.79 5.64 -24.41
N ASP A 82 -3.83 4.83 -24.63
CA ASP A 82 -4.08 4.12 -25.88
C ASP A 82 -4.45 5.08 -27.02
N SER A 83 -5.03 6.23 -26.72
CA SER A 83 -5.36 7.27 -27.70
C SER A 83 -4.14 8.09 -28.17
N LEU A 84 -3.00 7.99 -27.46
CA LEU A 84 -1.80 8.78 -27.74
C LEU A 84 -1.02 8.23 -28.94
N SER A 85 -0.39 9.13 -29.71
CA SER A 85 0.62 8.75 -30.69
C SER A 85 1.89 8.22 -30.00
N ASP A 86 2.77 7.55 -30.77
CA ASP A 86 4.02 7.02 -30.22
C ASP A 86 4.93 8.11 -29.65
N GLU A 87 4.95 9.30 -30.28
CA GLU A 87 5.70 10.45 -29.78
C GLU A 87 5.11 11.00 -28.48
N GLN A 88 3.78 11.08 -28.36
CA GLN A 88 3.11 11.48 -27.15
C GLN A 88 3.33 10.47 -26.02
N LYS A 89 3.25 9.17 -26.33
CA LYS A 89 3.59 8.09 -25.37
C LYS A 89 5.02 8.21 -24.87
N HIS A 90 5.97 8.49 -25.76
CA HIS A 90 7.36 8.70 -25.37
C HIS A 90 7.50 9.87 -24.39
N ARG A 91 6.90 11.03 -24.69
CA ARG A 91 6.89 12.18 -23.79
C ARG A 91 6.25 11.88 -22.45
N PHE A 92 5.13 11.17 -22.44
CA PHE A 92 4.44 10.78 -21.21
C PHE A 92 5.28 9.80 -20.36
N ASN A 93 5.90 8.81 -20.99
CA ASN A 93 6.75 7.83 -20.32
C ASN A 93 7.99 8.47 -19.68
N THR A 94 8.48 9.57 -20.25
CA THR A 94 9.69 10.27 -19.78
C THR A 94 9.39 11.45 -18.86
N MET A 95 8.12 11.79 -18.63
CA MET A 95 7.70 12.93 -17.81
C MET A 95 8.25 12.87 -16.36
N ASP A 96 8.28 11.67 -15.76
CA ASP A 96 8.78 11.45 -14.40
C ASP A 96 10.30 11.24 -14.32
N ASP A 97 10.97 11.16 -15.45
CA ASP A 97 12.39 10.78 -15.53
C ASP A 97 13.38 11.81 -14.98
N SER A 98 12.95 13.02 -14.73
CA SER A 98 13.85 14.09 -14.25
C SER A 98 14.25 13.96 -12.78
N THR A 99 13.53 13.19 -11.96
CA THR A 99 13.74 13.08 -10.51
C THR A 99 14.03 11.65 -10.03
N GLU A 100 13.69 10.60 -10.78
CA GLU A 100 13.80 9.20 -10.33
C GLU A 100 14.81 8.33 -11.11
N ARG A 101 15.39 8.82 -12.19
CA ARG A 101 16.36 8.05 -13.01
C ARG A 101 17.66 7.67 -12.28
N THR A 102 17.97 8.27 -11.16
CA THR A 102 19.18 7.95 -10.38
C THR A 102 19.02 6.72 -9.50
N ARG A 103 17.81 6.17 -9.37
CA ARG A 103 17.60 4.90 -8.64
C ARG A 103 17.60 3.76 -9.64
N SER A 104 18.69 2.98 -9.65
CA SER A 104 18.78 1.77 -10.47
C SER A 104 17.66 0.79 -10.12
N ALA A 105 17.28 -0.11 -11.04
CA ALA A 105 16.30 -1.17 -10.77
C ALA A 105 16.70 -2.01 -9.54
N GLY A 106 18.00 -2.18 -9.30
CA GLY A 106 18.53 -2.83 -8.10
C GLY A 106 18.21 -2.07 -6.82
N ASP A 107 18.28 -0.72 -6.84
CA ASP A 107 17.94 0.10 -5.67
C ASP A 107 16.45 0.01 -5.33
N MET A 108 15.56 -0.08 -6.33
CA MET A 108 14.12 -0.26 -6.09
C MET A 108 13.78 -1.60 -5.45
N ALA A 109 14.41 -2.69 -5.88
CA ALA A 109 14.24 -3.99 -5.26
C ALA A 109 14.74 -3.99 -3.81
N VAL A 110 15.89 -3.37 -3.54
CA VAL A 110 16.46 -3.21 -2.19
C VAL A 110 15.54 -2.35 -1.31
N ILE A 111 15.10 -1.18 -1.78
CA ILE A 111 14.20 -0.30 -1.03
C ILE A 111 12.87 -1.01 -0.74
N CYS A 112 12.29 -1.68 -1.73
CA CYS A 112 11.06 -2.44 -1.56
C CYS A 112 11.22 -3.56 -0.52
N SER A 113 12.31 -4.32 -0.56
CA SER A 113 12.57 -5.42 0.38
C SER A 113 12.81 -4.92 1.80
N GLN A 114 13.49 -3.79 1.97
CA GLN A 114 13.68 -3.14 3.26
C GLN A 114 12.36 -2.60 3.82
N GLN A 115 11.54 -1.97 2.98
CA GLN A 115 10.21 -1.47 3.39
C GLN A 115 9.23 -2.61 3.69
N ALA A 116 9.34 -3.77 3.01
CA ALA A 116 8.47 -4.92 3.25
C ALA A 116 8.50 -5.39 4.72
N GLY A 117 9.67 -5.38 5.35
CA GLY A 117 9.82 -5.68 6.78
C GLY A 117 9.09 -4.65 7.65
N SER A 118 9.26 -3.37 7.38
CA SER A 118 8.71 -2.29 8.22
C SER A 118 7.18 -2.17 8.20
N PHE A 119 6.51 -2.65 7.15
CA PHE A 119 5.04 -2.60 7.05
C PHE A 119 4.33 -3.66 7.90
N ILE A 120 4.97 -4.78 8.18
CA ILE A 120 4.35 -5.94 8.85
C ILE A 120 5.14 -6.34 10.10
N GLU A 121 6.30 -5.75 10.33
CA GLU A 121 7.07 -6.03 11.53
C GLU A 121 6.26 -5.57 12.77
N LEU A 122 5.38 -6.49 13.23
CA LEU A 122 4.90 -6.40 14.59
C LEU A 122 6.14 -6.35 15.48
N PRO A 123 6.27 -5.36 16.35
CA PRO A 123 7.40 -5.29 17.25
C PRO A 123 7.31 -6.44 18.28
N VAL A 124 7.58 -7.67 17.80
CA VAL A 124 7.39 -8.92 18.56
C VAL A 124 8.11 -8.84 19.90
N GLN A 125 9.33 -8.32 19.92
CA GLN A 125 10.09 -8.11 21.17
C GLN A 125 9.37 -7.14 22.12
N ARG A 126 8.79 -6.07 21.57
CA ARG A 126 8.03 -5.10 22.36
C ARG A 126 6.72 -5.69 22.87
N ILE A 127 6.04 -6.51 22.06
CA ILE A 127 4.83 -7.25 22.49
C ILE A 127 5.19 -8.18 23.64
N GLU A 128 6.27 -8.95 23.51
CA GLU A 128 6.72 -9.86 24.56
C GLU A 128 7.02 -9.14 25.86
N GLN A 129 7.72 -8.00 25.81
CA GLN A 129 8.07 -7.19 26.98
C GLN A 129 6.84 -6.56 27.67
N ILE A 130 5.88 -6.06 26.89
CA ILE A 130 4.72 -5.32 27.40
C ILE A 130 3.59 -6.26 27.82
N VAL A 131 3.28 -7.26 27.00
CA VAL A 131 2.17 -8.20 27.24
C VAL A 131 2.58 -9.30 28.22
N GLN A 132 3.85 -9.70 28.22
CA GLN A 132 4.41 -10.77 29.07
C GLN A 132 3.60 -12.07 28.97
N PRO A 133 3.59 -12.74 27.79
CA PRO A 133 2.80 -13.96 27.60
C PRO A 133 3.21 -15.06 28.60
N THR A 134 2.23 -15.72 29.22
CA THR A 134 2.44 -16.87 30.10
C THR A 134 2.91 -18.10 29.31
N ALA A 135 3.35 -19.15 30.02
CA ALA A 135 3.74 -20.41 29.39
C ALA A 135 2.61 -21.02 28.54
N GLN A 136 1.35 -20.91 28.98
CA GLN A 136 0.18 -21.39 28.22
C GLN A 136 -0.09 -20.57 26.95
N GLN A 137 0.27 -19.28 26.95
CA GLN A 137 0.09 -18.36 25.81
C GLN A 137 1.25 -18.41 24.81
N ARG A 138 2.36 -19.07 25.16
CA ARG A 138 3.59 -19.09 24.35
C ARG A 138 3.33 -19.64 22.95
N SER A 139 2.57 -20.71 22.83
CA SER A 139 2.24 -21.32 21.53
C SER A 139 1.47 -20.37 20.61
N THR A 140 0.47 -19.64 21.12
CA THR A 140 -0.29 -18.67 20.30
C THR A 140 0.55 -17.45 19.93
N PHE A 141 1.46 -17.04 20.82
CA PHE A 141 2.42 -15.96 20.53
C PHE A 141 3.44 -16.37 19.46
N ASP A 142 3.99 -17.58 19.53
CA ASP A 142 4.92 -18.11 18.52
C ASP A 142 4.23 -18.26 17.16
N ASN A 143 2.96 -18.68 17.13
CA ASN A 143 2.16 -18.71 15.90
C ASN A 143 2.00 -17.32 15.29
N LEU A 144 1.74 -16.27 16.10
CA LEU A 144 1.67 -14.89 15.62
C LEU A 144 3.02 -14.42 15.07
N LYS A 145 4.11 -14.74 15.75
CA LYS A 145 5.47 -14.41 15.30
C LYS A 145 5.76 -15.07 13.94
N ASN A 146 5.46 -16.37 13.80
CA ASN A 146 5.68 -17.10 12.55
C ASN A 146 4.79 -16.57 11.41
N ALA A 147 3.52 -16.28 11.68
CA ALA A 147 2.62 -15.69 10.69
C ALA A 147 3.14 -14.33 10.19
N THR A 148 3.63 -13.49 11.10
CA THR A 148 4.21 -12.18 10.76
C THR A 148 5.48 -12.34 9.92
N GLN A 149 6.37 -13.27 10.27
CA GLN A 149 7.59 -13.56 9.53
C GLN A 149 7.28 -14.04 8.11
N ASN A 150 6.37 -15.01 7.96
CA ASN A 150 5.95 -15.53 6.67
C ASN A 150 5.32 -14.43 5.78
N ALA A 151 4.49 -13.58 6.36
CA ALA A 151 3.90 -12.44 5.65
C ALA A 151 4.96 -11.44 5.18
N ALA A 152 5.97 -11.14 6.00
CA ALA A 152 7.08 -10.29 5.61
C ALA A 152 7.92 -10.89 4.47
N ASP A 153 8.17 -12.20 4.50
CA ASP A 153 8.91 -12.91 3.46
C ASP A 153 8.11 -12.93 2.14
N GLN A 154 6.80 -13.15 2.22
CA GLN A 154 5.90 -13.06 1.05
C GLN A 154 5.89 -11.66 0.45
N LEU A 155 5.90 -10.62 1.27
CA LEU A 155 6.00 -9.23 0.79
C LEU A 155 7.36 -8.95 0.14
N ARG A 156 8.45 -9.45 0.68
CA ARG A 156 9.80 -9.31 0.07
C ARG A 156 9.84 -9.98 -1.30
N SER A 157 9.28 -11.18 -1.42
CA SER A 157 9.24 -11.92 -2.69
C SER A 157 8.36 -11.26 -3.76
N SER A 158 7.40 -10.42 -3.36
CA SER A 158 6.53 -9.67 -4.27
C SER A 158 7.13 -8.34 -4.77
N CYS A 159 8.39 -8.03 -4.41
CA CYS A 159 9.04 -6.82 -4.86
C CYS A 159 9.37 -6.89 -6.35
N PRO A 160 9.07 -5.82 -7.13
CA PRO A 160 9.37 -5.79 -8.55
C PRO A 160 10.88 -5.74 -8.79
N SER A 161 11.34 -6.44 -9.81
CA SER A 161 12.75 -6.42 -10.25
C SER A 161 13.10 -5.18 -11.08
N ALA A 162 12.08 -4.52 -11.66
CA ALA A 162 12.25 -3.31 -12.47
C ALA A 162 10.99 -2.44 -12.42
N VAL A 163 11.17 -1.14 -12.63
CA VAL A 163 10.05 -0.19 -12.79
C VAL A 163 9.61 -0.18 -14.25
N PRO A 164 8.32 -0.42 -14.55
CA PRO A 164 7.82 -0.35 -15.91
C PRO A 164 7.93 1.05 -16.51
N LEU A 165 8.15 1.14 -17.81
CA LEU A 165 8.26 2.43 -18.53
C LEU A 165 6.90 3.13 -18.64
N SER A 166 5.83 2.39 -18.99
CA SER A 166 4.53 3.01 -19.21
C SER A 166 3.81 3.34 -17.88
N PRO A 167 3.14 4.48 -17.79
CA PRO A 167 2.35 4.85 -16.61
C PRO A 167 1.29 3.82 -16.23
N VAL A 168 0.65 3.19 -17.22
CA VAL A 168 -0.36 2.13 -16.99
C VAL A 168 0.28 0.93 -16.26
N ALA A 169 1.43 0.44 -16.75
CA ALA A 169 2.11 -0.68 -16.13
C ALA A 169 2.67 -0.33 -14.73
N ARG A 170 3.01 0.94 -14.47
CA ARG A 170 3.36 1.41 -13.12
C ARG A 170 2.17 1.32 -12.16
N VAL A 171 0.98 1.70 -12.61
CA VAL A 171 -0.26 1.53 -11.81
C VAL A 171 -0.54 0.06 -11.54
N ASP A 172 -0.37 -0.82 -12.53
CA ASP A 172 -0.54 -2.26 -12.37
C ASP A 172 0.48 -2.86 -11.36
N MET A 173 1.71 -2.39 -11.40
CA MET A 173 2.75 -2.77 -10.43
C MET A 173 2.37 -2.37 -9.01
N VAL A 174 1.89 -1.14 -8.80
CA VAL A 174 1.43 -0.66 -7.49
C VAL A 174 0.21 -1.46 -7.00
N ALA A 175 -0.76 -1.72 -7.88
CA ALA A 175 -1.94 -2.51 -7.55
C ALA A 175 -1.57 -3.95 -7.15
N THR A 176 -0.62 -4.57 -7.85
CA THR A 176 -0.10 -5.91 -7.52
C THR A 176 0.57 -5.91 -6.14
N ARG A 177 1.36 -4.88 -5.85
CA ARG A 177 2.02 -4.73 -4.54
C ARG A 177 0.99 -4.57 -3.41
N LEU A 178 -0.04 -3.76 -3.62
CA LEU A 178 -1.10 -3.57 -2.62
C LEU A 178 -1.92 -4.85 -2.38
N ARG A 179 -2.16 -5.67 -3.41
CA ARG A 179 -2.79 -6.99 -3.23
C ARG A 179 -1.92 -7.89 -2.35
N ALA A 180 -0.61 -7.93 -2.58
CA ALA A 180 0.30 -8.68 -1.72
C ALA A 180 0.25 -8.19 -0.26
N VAL A 181 0.10 -6.87 -0.02
CA VAL A 181 -0.10 -6.31 1.33
C VAL A 181 -1.44 -6.77 1.92
N ALA A 182 -2.53 -6.75 1.15
CA ALA A 182 -3.84 -7.24 1.61
C ALA A 182 -3.79 -8.72 1.99
N ASP A 183 -3.13 -9.56 1.17
CA ASP A 183 -2.98 -10.98 1.44
C ASP A 183 -2.12 -11.24 2.69
N ALA A 184 -1.07 -10.46 2.88
CA ALA A 184 -0.25 -10.52 4.09
C ALA A 184 -1.04 -10.15 5.35
N ILE A 185 -1.87 -9.09 5.32
CA ILE A 185 -2.78 -8.72 6.41
C ILE A 185 -3.73 -9.88 6.73
N LYS A 186 -4.36 -10.46 5.72
CA LYS A 186 -5.28 -11.60 5.88
C LYS A 186 -4.60 -12.82 6.47
N SER A 187 -3.35 -13.09 6.11
CA SER A 187 -2.60 -14.26 6.62
C SER A 187 -2.21 -14.12 8.11
N ILE A 188 -2.00 -12.90 8.59
CA ILE A 188 -1.66 -12.63 10.00
C ILE A 188 -2.89 -12.66 10.90
N ARG A 189 -4.06 -12.27 10.38
CA ARG A 189 -5.30 -12.08 11.16
C ARG A 189 -5.64 -13.24 12.10
N PRO A 190 -5.73 -14.52 11.65
CA PRO A 190 -6.12 -15.62 12.53
C PRO A 190 -5.15 -15.81 13.71
N ALA A 191 -3.84 -15.63 13.47
CA ALA A 191 -2.84 -15.76 14.51
C ALA A 191 -2.93 -14.62 15.54
N LEU A 192 -3.20 -13.37 15.08
CA LEU A 192 -3.41 -12.22 15.94
C LEU A 192 -4.68 -12.39 16.80
N GLU A 193 -5.78 -12.84 16.20
CA GLU A 193 -7.04 -13.08 16.91
C GLU A 193 -6.90 -14.17 17.97
N ASN A 194 -6.26 -15.29 17.63
CA ASN A 194 -6.01 -16.38 18.57
C ASN A 194 -5.10 -15.96 19.74
N PHE A 195 -4.04 -15.20 19.44
CA PHE A 195 -3.17 -14.68 20.49
C PHE A 195 -3.93 -13.69 21.37
N TYR A 196 -4.65 -12.73 20.79
CA TYR A 196 -5.42 -11.74 21.54
C TYR A 196 -6.52 -12.37 22.41
N ALA A 197 -7.20 -13.41 21.88
CA ALA A 197 -8.22 -14.14 22.64
C ALA A 197 -7.64 -14.89 23.84
N SER A 198 -6.39 -15.34 23.78
CA SER A 198 -5.71 -16.03 24.88
C SER A 198 -5.30 -15.11 26.04
N LEU A 199 -5.31 -13.78 25.83
CA LEU A 199 -4.87 -12.80 26.82
C LEU A 199 -5.93 -12.54 27.89
N ASN A 200 -5.50 -12.29 29.13
CA ASN A 200 -6.37 -11.74 30.16
C ASN A 200 -6.61 -10.23 29.95
N ASP A 201 -7.52 -9.64 30.74
CA ASP A 201 -7.95 -8.25 30.56
C ASP A 201 -6.80 -7.24 30.75
N GLU A 202 -5.91 -7.48 31.69
CA GLU A 202 -4.74 -6.62 31.92
C GLU A 202 -3.75 -6.68 30.76
N GLN A 203 -3.48 -7.87 30.23
CA GLN A 203 -2.64 -8.07 29.05
C GLN A 203 -3.26 -7.42 27.81
N LYS A 204 -4.58 -7.57 27.62
CA LYS A 204 -5.32 -6.89 26.53
C LYS A 204 -5.22 -5.38 26.64
N ALA A 205 -5.38 -4.82 27.86
CA ALA A 205 -5.24 -3.39 28.09
C ALA A 205 -3.83 -2.90 27.72
N ARG A 206 -2.79 -3.61 28.13
CA ARG A 206 -1.38 -3.30 27.77
C ARG A 206 -1.16 -3.39 26.25
N PHE A 207 -1.69 -4.43 25.60
CA PHE A 207 -1.55 -4.59 24.15
C PHE A 207 -2.31 -3.50 23.37
N ASN A 208 -3.48 -3.10 23.84
CA ASN A 208 -4.28 -2.03 23.23
C ASN A 208 -3.55 -0.67 23.28
N MET A 209 -2.79 -0.40 24.34
CA MET A 209 -2.00 0.82 24.50
C MET A 209 -0.75 0.86 23.61
N MET A 210 -0.36 -0.27 23.01
CA MET A 210 0.70 -0.31 21.99
C MET A 210 0.19 0.31 20.67
N GLY A 211 0.14 1.63 20.61
CA GLY A 211 -0.16 2.34 19.35
C GLY A 211 0.94 2.14 18.30
N PRO A 212 0.69 2.53 17.05
CA PRO A 212 1.73 2.58 16.03
C PRO A 212 2.88 3.43 16.55
N THR A 213 4.12 2.92 16.46
CA THR A 213 5.32 3.71 16.75
C THR A 213 5.33 4.91 15.80
N PRO A 214 5.39 6.17 16.31
CA PRO A 214 5.58 7.30 15.44
C PRO A 214 6.88 7.07 14.66
N GLN A 215 6.79 6.96 13.34
CA GLN A 215 7.96 7.00 12.49
C GLN A 215 8.60 8.38 12.71
N ARG A 216 9.76 8.39 13.38
CA ARG A 216 10.60 9.59 13.40
C ARG A 216 11.06 9.82 11.97
N GLY A 217 10.52 10.91 11.35
CA GLY A 217 10.99 11.46 10.09
C GLY A 217 12.41 11.98 10.19
#